data_3e3dfe11deec6206121f7479204cde10
#
_entry.id   3e3dfe11deec6206121f7479204cde10
#
_cell.length_a   1.000
_cell.length_b   1.000
_cell.length_c   1.000
_cell.angle_alpha   90.00
_cell.angle_beta   90.00
_cell.angle_gamma   90.00
#
_symmetry.space_group_name_H-M   'P 1'
#
loop_
_entity.id
_entity.type
_entity.pdbx_description
1 polymer ?
#
loop_
_entity_poly.entity_id
_entity_poly.type
_entity_poly.pdbx_seq_one_letter_code
_entity_poly.pdbx_strand_id
1 'polypeptide(L)'
;MPKFLIEASYTLEGVKGLRSAGGTSRRDAIAHALESVGGTVEHFSFAFGDKDVVLIVDLPDNEAAAAVALTVNSAGGATTKMTPLISPEEVDAAAKRSVEYRPPGS
;
A
#
# COMPACT_ATOMS: atom_id res chain seq x y z
N MET A 1 7.35 -4.60 12.07
CA MET A 1 6.62 -5.09 10.89
C MET A 1 7.02 -4.25 9.68
N PRO A 2 7.10 -4.86 8.50
CA PRO A 2 7.39 -4.10 7.27
C PRO A 2 6.33 -3.03 7.01
N LYS A 3 6.77 -1.91 6.47
CA LYS A 3 5.89 -0.83 6.05
C LYS A 3 5.70 -0.85 4.54
N PHE A 4 4.51 -0.47 4.11
CA PHE A 4 4.18 -0.36 2.70
C PHE A 4 3.50 0.98 2.43
N LEU A 5 3.85 1.58 1.29
CA LEU A 5 3.08 2.67 0.72
C LEU A 5 2.05 2.05 -0.21
N ILE A 6 0.78 2.29 0.07
CA ILE A 6 -0.31 1.85 -0.79
C ILE A 6 -0.87 3.07 -1.49
N GLU A 7 -0.88 3.02 -2.81
CA GLU A 7 -1.49 4.04 -3.65
C GLU A 7 -2.64 3.40 -4.41
N ALA A 8 -3.79 4.03 -4.40
CA ALA A 8 -4.96 3.47 -5.06
C ALA A 8 -5.63 4.49 -5.96
N SER A 9 -6.15 3.99 -7.08
CA SER A 9 -6.98 4.77 -7.99
C SER A 9 -8.34 4.12 -8.06
N TYR A 10 -9.40 4.92 -7.91
CA TYR A 10 -10.76 4.41 -7.97
C TYR A 10 -11.21 4.22 -9.42
N THR A 11 -12.00 3.18 -9.63
CA THR A 11 -12.82 3.03 -10.84
C THR A 11 -14.05 3.93 -10.70
N LEU A 12 -14.86 4.03 -11.75
CA LEU A 12 -16.11 4.77 -11.67
C LEU A 12 -17.01 4.24 -10.54
N GLU A 13 -17.11 2.93 -10.40
CA GLU A 13 -17.85 2.29 -9.31
C GLU A 13 -17.33 2.70 -7.94
N GLY A 14 -16.00 2.72 -7.79
CA GLY A 14 -15.37 3.10 -6.53
C GLY A 14 -15.61 4.56 -6.17
N VAL A 15 -15.52 5.46 -7.15
CA VAL A 15 -15.79 6.89 -6.93
C VAL A 15 -17.23 7.12 -6.50
N LYS A 16 -18.18 6.46 -7.15
CA LYS A 16 -19.60 6.55 -6.77
C LYS A 16 -19.82 6.07 -5.34
N GLY A 17 -19.19 4.96 -4.97
CA GLY A 17 -19.27 4.43 -3.62
C GLY A 17 -18.69 5.37 -2.59
N LEU A 18 -17.54 5.98 -2.90
CA LEU A 18 -16.90 6.95 -2.02
C LEU A 18 -17.79 8.18 -1.82
N ARG A 19 -18.35 8.69 -2.90
CA ARG A 19 -19.23 9.86 -2.83
C ARG A 19 -20.47 9.59 -1.98
N SER A 20 -21.01 8.36 -2.07
CA SER A 20 -22.19 7.95 -1.30
C SER A 20 -21.87 7.72 0.17
N ALA A 21 -20.80 6.98 0.48
CA ALA A 21 -20.47 6.56 1.84
C ALA A 21 -19.63 7.57 2.61
N GLY A 22 -18.83 8.37 1.90
CA GLY A 22 -17.93 9.35 2.51
C GLY A 22 -16.54 8.81 2.85
N GLY A 23 -15.62 9.74 3.07
CA GLY A 23 -14.19 9.42 3.27
C GLY A 23 -13.90 8.69 4.58
N THR A 24 -14.56 9.07 5.67
CA THR A 24 -14.35 8.43 6.97
C THR A 24 -14.79 6.97 6.95
N SER A 25 -15.94 6.69 6.35
CA SER A 25 -16.44 5.33 6.21
C SER A 25 -15.47 4.48 5.40
N ARG A 26 -14.92 5.03 4.32
CA ARG A 26 -13.96 4.32 3.48
C ARG A 26 -12.65 4.04 4.22
N ARG A 27 -12.13 5.03 4.94
CA ARG A 27 -10.94 4.84 5.78
C ARG A 27 -11.16 3.71 6.78
N ASP A 28 -12.29 3.71 7.48
CA ASP A 28 -12.58 2.70 8.49
C ASP A 28 -12.70 1.30 7.88
N ALA A 29 -13.30 1.19 6.71
CA ALA A 29 -13.41 -0.09 5.99
C ALA A 29 -12.03 -0.63 5.60
N ILE A 30 -11.14 0.22 5.12
CA ILE A 30 -9.78 -0.17 4.76
C ILE A 30 -8.98 -0.57 6.01
N ALA A 31 -9.10 0.20 7.10
CA ALA A 31 -8.43 -0.14 8.36
C ALA A 31 -8.87 -1.52 8.85
N HIS A 32 -10.16 -1.81 8.78
CA HIS A 32 -10.68 -3.12 9.17
C HIS A 32 -10.13 -4.25 8.27
N ALA A 33 -10.07 -4.02 6.96
CA ALA A 33 -9.52 -5.00 6.03
C ALA A 33 -8.05 -5.31 6.35
N LEU A 34 -7.25 -4.29 6.64
CA LEU A 34 -5.84 -4.47 6.99
C LEU A 34 -5.67 -5.18 8.33
N GLU A 35 -6.49 -4.84 9.32
CA GLU A 35 -6.49 -5.53 10.61
C GLU A 35 -6.80 -7.01 10.47
N SER A 36 -7.66 -7.38 9.53
CA SER A 36 -8.03 -8.77 9.29
C SER A 36 -6.86 -9.65 8.84
N VAL A 37 -5.79 -9.06 8.34
CA VAL A 37 -4.55 -9.77 7.96
C VAL A 37 -3.38 -9.42 8.89
N GLY A 38 -3.66 -8.84 10.05
CA GLY A 38 -2.66 -8.54 11.07
C GLY A 38 -1.94 -7.21 10.88
N GLY A 39 -2.46 -6.33 10.03
CA GLY A 39 -1.86 -5.04 9.76
C GLY A 39 -2.50 -3.88 10.49
N THR A 40 -1.90 -2.70 10.36
CA THR A 40 -2.42 -1.45 10.91
C THR A 40 -2.16 -0.31 9.94
N VAL A 41 -3.02 0.71 9.98
CA VAL A 41 -2.85 1.93 9.18
C VAL A 41 -2.09 2.96 10.01
N GLU A 42 -0.97 3.44 9.48
CA GLU A 42 -0.21 4.52 10.09
C GLU A 42 -0.69 5.88 9.60
N HIS A 43 -0.98 5.98 8.29
CA HIS A 43 -1.45 7.22 7.67
C HIS A 43 -2.44 6.90 6.56
N PHE A 44 -3.47 7.72 6.41
CA PHE A 44 -4.47 7.61 5.35
C PHE A 44 -4.85 9.02 4.86
N SER A 45 -4.73 9.26 3.56
CA SER A 45 -5.14 10.52 2.93
C SER A 45 -5.77 10.28 1.58
N PHE A 46 -6.72 11.13 1.21
CA PHE A 46 -7.18 11.26 -0.17
C PHE A 46 -6.34 12.34 -0.85
N ALA A 47 -6.05 12.16 -2.13
CA ALA A 47 -5.14 13.04 -2.86
C ALA A 47 -5.77 13.66 -4.12
N PHE A 48 -6.49 12.86 -4.92
CA PHE A 48 -7.14 13.28 -6.17
C PHE A 48 -6.19 13.95 -7.18
N GLY A 49 -4.92 13.50 -7.16
CA GLY A 49 -3.92 13.81 -8.16
C GLY A 49 -3.75 12.63 -9.10
N ASP A 50 -2.53 12.14 -9.26
CA ASP A 50 -2.27 10.92 -10.04
C ASP A 50 -2.90 9.69 -9.37
N LYS A 51 -2.98 9.71 -8.04
CA LYS A 51 -3.64 8.69 -7.24
C LYS A 51 -4.73 9.35 -6.41
N ASP A 52 -5.74 8.58 -6.06
CA ASP A 52 -6.89 9.07 -5.30
C ASP A 52 -6.73 8.85 -3.81
N VAL A 53 -6.03 7.80 -3.41
CA VAL A 53 -5.79 7.44 -2.01
C VAL A 53 -4.33 7.10 -1.82
N VAL A 54 -3.76 7.61 -0.73
CA VAL A 54 -2.38 7.30 -0.33
C VAL A 54 -2.40 6.89 1.12
N LEU A 55 -1.85 5.72 1.43
CA LEU A 55 -1.74 5.30 2.82
C LEU A 55 -0.40 4.63 3.10
N ILE A 56 0.02 4.73 4.35
CA ILE A 56 1.19 4.03 4.87
C ILE A 56 0.69 3.03 5.89
N VAL A 57 1.09 1.79 5.75
CA VAL A 57 0.58 0.69 6.57
C VAL A 57 1.72 -0.18 7.06
N ASP A 58 1.49 -0.84 8.20
CA ASP A 58 2.32 -1.94 8.67
C ASP A 58 1.61 -3.25 8.35
N LEU A 59 2.32 -4.19 7.76
CA LEU A 59 1.81 -5.53 7.46
C LEU A 59 2.82 -6.57 7.93
N PRO A 60 2.37 -7.76 8.34
CA PRO A 60 3.30 -8.76 8.87
C PRO A 60 4.30 -9.28 7.84
N ASP A 61 3.89 -9.40 6.58
CA ASP A 61 4.74 -9.97 5.53
C ASP A 61 4.21 -9.64 4.13
N ASN A 62 4.94 -10.09 3.11
CA ASN A 62 4.58 -9.88 1.72
C ASN A 62 3.31 -10.63 1.32
N GLU A 63 3.06 -11.77 1.94
CA GLU A 63 1.85 -12.55 1.67
C GLU A 63 0.60 -11.77 2.08
N ALA A 64 0.62 -11.13 3.25
CA ALA A 64 -0.47 -10.27 3.70
C ALA A 64 -0.68 -9.10 2.74
N ALA A 65 0.40 -8.45 2.29
CA ALA A 65 0.33 -7.35 1.33
C ALA A 65 -0.31 -7.82 0.00
N ALA A 66 0.12 -8.96 -0.51
CA ALA A 66 -0.42 -9.54 -1.73
C ALA A 66 -1.91 -9.89 -1.57
N ALA A 67 -2.29 -10.45 -0.42
CA ALA A 67 -3.68 -10.80 -0.14
C ALA A 67 -4.59 -9.57 -0.18
N VAL A 68 -4.14 -8.45 0.40
CA VAL A 68 -4.88 -7.19 0.36
C VAL A 68 -5.01 -6.69 -1.08
N ALA A 69 -3.91 -6.67 -1.83
CA ALA A 69 -3.92 -6.20 -3.22
C ALA A 69 -4.85 -7.04 -4.09
N LEU A 70 -4.77 -8.36 -3.99
CA LEU A 70 -5.64 -9.27 -4.74
C LEU A 70 -7.10 -9.04 -4.41
N THR A 71 -7.42 -8.90 -3.14
CA THR A 71 -8.78 -8.72 -2.67
C THR A 71 -9.36 -7.39 -3.18
N VAL A 72 -8.63 -6.30 -2.99
CA VAL A 72 -9.09 -4.97 -3.41
C VAL A 72 -9.23 -4.89 -4.92
N ASN A 73 -8.21 -5.36 -5.66
CA ASN A 73 -8.23 -5.29 -7.12
C ASN A 73 -9.35 -6.17 -7.70
N SER A 74 -9.62 -7.34 -7.12
CA SER A 74 -10.66 -8.23 -7.61
C SER A 74 -12.07 -7.72 -7.31
N ALA A 75 -12.23 -6.85 -6.33
CA ALA A 75 -13.54 -6.27 -6.00
C ALA A 75 -14.01 -5.23 -7.01
N GLY A 76 -13.12 -4.70 -7.86
CA GLY A 76 -13.48 -3.83 -8.97
C GLY A 76 -13.68 -2.35 -8.64
N GLY A 77 -13.56 -1.95 -7.37
CA GLY A 77 -13.76 -0.55 -6.96
C GLY A 77 -12.50 0.30 -7.06
N ALA A 78 -11.34 -0.32 -7.02
CA ALA A 78 -10.06 0.38 -7.06
C ALA A 78 -8.98 -0.52 -7.62
N THR A 79 -7.90 0.11 -8.12
CA THR A 79 -6.65 -0.56 -8.43
C THR A 79 -5.60 -0.06 -7.45
N THR A 80 -4.71 -0.94 -7.00
CA THR A 80 -3.72 -0.61 -5.99
C THR A 80 -2.30 -0.82 -6.49
N LYS A 81 -1.39 -0.02 -5.96
CA LYS A 81 0.04 -0.19 -6.11
C LYS A 81 0.64 -0.23 -4.71
N MET A 82 1.41 -1.27 -4.43
CA MET A 82 2.07 -1.42 -3.14
C MET A 82 3.57 -1.30 -3.31
N THR A 83 4.17 -0.40 -2.53
CA THR A 83 5.61 -0.18 -2.55
C THR A 83 6.16 -0.47 -1.16
N PRO A 84 7.02 -1.49 -1.01
CA PRO A 84 7.70 -1.72 0.26
C PRO A 84 8.55 -0.49 0.63
N LEU A 85 8.49 -0.10 1.88
CA LEU A 85 9.29 1.01 2.40
C LEU A 85 10.38 0.46 3.30
N ILE A 86 11.57 1.05 3.19
CA ILE A 86 12.69 0.70 4.05
C ILE A 86 13.14 1.93 4.82
N SER A 87 13.61 1.72 6.04
CA SER A 87 14.08 2.80 6.90
C SER A 87 15.48 3.27 6.51
N PRO A 88 15.86 4.48 6.94
CA PRO A 88 17.24 4.92 6.77
C PRO A 88 18.25 3.94 7.38
N GLU A 89 17.92 3.33 8.51
CA GLU A 89 18.77 2.34 9.18
C GLU A 89 18.94 1.08 8.34
N GLU A 90 17.88 0.64 7.67
CA GLU A 90 17.96 -0.48 6.74
C GLU A 90 18.84 -0.15 5.53
N VAL A 91 18.77 1.09 5.05
CA VAL A 91 19.67 1.55 3.97
C VAL A 91 21.12 1.57 4.45
N ASP A 92 21.37 2.01 5.67
CA ASP A 92 22.71 1.98 6.26
C ASP A 92 23.26 0.55 6.29
N ALA A 93 22.44 -0.39 6.72
CA ALA A 93 22.82 -1.80 6.75
C ALA A 93 23.09 -2.35 5.34
N ALA A 94 22.22 -2.01 4.39
CA ALA A 94 22.36 -2.44 3.00
C ALA A 94 23.65 -1.89 2.36
N ALA A 95 23.98 -0.63 2.66
CA ALA A 95 25.19 0.02 2.13
C ALA A 95 26.47 -0.67 2.58
N LYS A 96 26.42 -1.38 3.70
CA LYS A 96 27.58 -2.12 4.24
C LYS A 96 27.69 -3.54 3.68
N ARG A 97 26.67 -4.01 2.97
CA ARG A 97 26.70 -5.35 2.38
C ARG A 97 27.51 -5.32 1.10
N SER A 98 28.31 -6.34 0.91
CA SER A 98 29.12 -6.51 -0.30
C SER A 98 28.32 -7.29 -1.33
N VAL A 99 28.21 -6.75 -2.54
CA VAL A 99 27.52 -7.40 -3.65
C VAL A 99 28.50 -7.57 -4.79
N GLU A 100 28.62 -8.79 -5.29
CA GLU A 100 29.42 -9.06 -6.48
C GLU A 100 28.62 -8.68 -7.71
N TYR A 101 28.94 -7.53 -8.30
CA TYR A 101 28.20 -7.00 -9.44
C TYR A 101 29.12 -6.67 -10.58
N ARG A 102 28.76 -7.14 -11.77
CA ARG A 102 29.45 -6.79 -13.02
C ARG A 102 28.53 -5.87 -13.85
N PRO A 103 28.93 -4.59 -14.04
CA PRO A 103 28.14 -3.68 -14.86
C PRO A 103 28.05 -4.17 -16.31
N PRO A 104 26.97 -3.82 -17.05
CA PRO A 104 26.89 -4.16 -18.48
C PRO A 104 28.10 -3.63 -19.25
N GLY A 105 28.65 -4.45 -20.12
CA GLY A 105 29.85 -4.07 -20.91
C GLY A 105 31.19 -4.29 -20.23
N SER A 106 31.17 -4.87 -19.03
CA SER A 106 32.41 -5.20 -18.30
C SER A 106 32.84 -6.64 -18.47
#